data_38c194e69e5d2d7b3ce1b22b1c7636e2
#
_entry.id   38c194e69e5d2d7b3ce1b22b1c7636e2
#
_cell.length_a   1.000
_cell.length_b   1.000
_cell.length_c   1.000
_cell.angle_alpha   90.00
_cell.angle_beta   90.00
_cell.angle_gamma   90.00
#
_symmetry.space_group_name_H-M   'P 1'
#
loop_
_entity.id
_entity.type
_entity.pdbx_description
1 polymer ?
#
loop_
_entity_poly.entity_id
_entity_poly.type
_entity_poly.pdbx_seq_one_letter_code
_entity_poly.pdbx_strand_id
1 'polypeptide(L)'
;MNKPLSTWEEAVLWLRAQPDQQELVHACYYDDPLLDAAMRYEASEEWQAMRKILPHKTGAALDLGAGRGISSYALAKAGWYVDALEPDSSAVVGRGAIEQLVHASALPIRLLEGFAEQIPALHEAYDLVYGRQVMHHAHNLQTMCNEIVRVLKPGGTFIATREHVISKKKDLQAFLDSHPLHRLYGGENAYILGEYLGALAKSGLHVTQALGPMATIINYFPATKQDWLNTIQAPFTRRFGHRIARILLSDVFPWSGVINHYLAMRADNKDQTPGRLYSFVAVKKSP
;
A
#
# COMPACT_ATOMS: atom_id res chain seq x y z
N MET A 1 -14.02 24.69 12.83
CA MET A 1 -13.58 23.61 11.95
C MET A 1 -13.58 24.17 10.54
N ASN A 2 -12.41 24.38 9.94
CA ASN A 2 -12.35 24.81 8.56
C ASN A 2 -12.79 23.65 7.69
N LYS A 3 -13.76 23.90 6.82
CA LYS A 3 -14.24 22.98 5.80
C LYS A 3 -13.03 22.50 4.97
N PRO A 4 -12.89 21.20 4.64
CA PRO A 4 -11.88 20.77 3.70
C PRO A 4 -12.04 21.57 2.42
N LEU A 5 -10.94 22.16 1.95
CA LEU A 5 -11.00 23.23 0.95
C LEU A 5 -10.96 22.69 -0.49
N SER A 6 -10.71 21.37 -0.67
CA SER A 6 -10.39 20.84 -2.00
C SER A 6 -10.84 19.39 -2.20
N THR A 7 -11.06 19.04 -3.46
CA THR A 7 -11.11 17.65 -3.92
C THR A 7 -9.71 17.04 -3.82
N TRP A 8 -9.61 15.71 -3.99
CA TRP A 8 -8.31 15.05 -4.03
C TRP A 8 -7.44 15.57 -5.19
N GLU A 9 -8.05 15.80 -6.35
CA GLU A 9 -7.38 16.41 -7.49
C GLU A 9 -6.79 17.79 -7.14
N GLU A 10 -7.58 18.68 -6.56
CA GLU A 10 -7.12 20.02 -6.17
C GLU A 10 -5.99 19.96 -5.15
N ALA A 11 -6.07 19.04 -4.19
CA ALA A 11 -5.02 18.84 -3.19
C ALA A 11 -3.71 18.38 -3.83
N VAL A 12 -3.76 17.44 -4.78
CA VAL A 12 -2.58 16.96 -5.52
C VAL A 12 -2.02 18.04 -6.45
N LEU A 13 -2.87 18.79 -7.15
CA LEU A 13 -2.42 19.92 -7.97
C LEU A 13 -1.75 21.00 -7.13
N TRP A 14 -2.31 21.29 -5.95
CA TRP A 14 -1.65 22.19 -5.00
C TRP A 14 -0.28 21.68 -4.59
N LEU A 15 -0.16 20.38 -4.23
CA LEU A 15 1.12 19.77 -3.83
C LEU A 15 2.16 19.87 -4.94
N ARG A 16 1.77 19.58 -6.19
CA ARG A 16 2.64 19.69 -7.38
C ARG A 16 3.18 21.10 -7.59
N ALA A 17 2.40 22.11 -7.22
CA ALA A 17 2.78 23.52 -7.37
C ALA A 17 3.76 24.00 -6.29
N GLN A 18 4.04 23.20 -5.22
CA GLN A 18 4.94 23.61 -4.15
C GLN A 18 6.40 23.26 -4.51
N PRO A 19 7.32 24.24 -4.63
CA PRO A 19 8.72 23.96 -4.99
C PRO A 19 9.47 23.12 -3.96
N ASP A 20 9.12 23.24 -2.67
CA ASP A 20 9.72 22.54 -1.54
C ASP A 20 9.14 21.13 -1.30
N GLN A 21 8.10 20.74 -2.06
CA GLN A 21 7.43 19.43 -1.91
C GLN A 21 7.70 18.48 -3.09
N GLN A 22 8.62 18.79 -3.98
CA GLN A 22 8.86 17.98 -5.18
C GLN A 22 9.36 16.57 -4.86
N GLU A 23 10.12 16.39 -3.79
CA GLU A 23 10.50 15.06 -3.30
C GLU A 23 9.29 14.23 -2.87
N LEU A 24 8.31 14.85 -2.21
CA LEU A 24 7.08 14.20 -1.82
C LEU A 24 6.21 13.85 -3.04
N VAL A 25 6.07 14.78 -3.99
CA VAL A 25 5.38 14.55 -5.28
C VAL A 25 5.95 13.32 -5.97
N HIS A 26 7.29 13.24 -6.07
CA HIS A 26 8.00 12.14 -6.69
C HIS A 26 7.85 10.81 -5.90
N ALA A 27 7.94 10.87 -4.58
CA ALA A 27 7.80 9.70 -3.71
C ALA A 27 6.37 9.12 -3.71
N CYS A 28 5.36 9.99 -3.90
CA CYS A 28 3.96 9.59 -4.01
C CYS A 28 3.52 9.26 -5.44
N TYR A 29 4.42 9.37 -6.43
CA TYR A 29 4.12 9.13 -7.85
C TYR A 29 3.06 10.08 -8.41
N TYR A 30 3.03 11.33 -7.94
CA TYR A 30 2.12 12.36 -8.43
C TYR A 30 2.72 13.23 -9.53
N ASP A 31 3.97 13.02 -9.90
CA ASP A 31 4.65 13.69 -11.00
C ASP A 31 4.19 13.18 -12.38
N ASP A 32 4.48 13.98 -13.39
CA ASP A 32 4.26 13.64 -14.80
C ASP A 32 5.60 13.69 -15.56
N PRO A 33 5.75 12.92 -16.67
CA PRO A 33 4.73 12.09 -17.30
C PRO A 33 4.32 10.87 -16.47
N LEU A 34 3.01 10.57 -16.44
CA LEU A 34 2.48 9.46 -15.63
C LEU A 34 3.10 8.10 -15.98
N LEU A 35 3.42 7.86 -17.25
CA LEU A 35 4.07 6.62 -17.67
C LEU A 35 5.45 6.45 -17.00
N ASP A 36 6.22 7.53 -16.88
CA ASP A 36 7.53 7.50 -16.21
C ASP A 36 7.37 7.22 -14.71
N ALA A 37 6.37 7.82 -14.07
CA ALA A 37 6.03 7.53 -12.68
C ALA A 37 5.63 6.05 -12.48
N ALA A 38 4.83 5.48 -13.38
CA ALA A 38 4.43 4.07 -13.35
C ALA A 38 5.61 3.11 -13.59
N MET A 39 6.49 3.43 -14.54
CA MET A 39 7.73 2.68 -14.79
C MET A 39 8.68 2.74 -13.59
N ARG A 40 8.79 3.90 -12.94
CA ARG A 40 9.59 4.07 -11.72
C ARG A 40 9.03 3.25 -10.56
N TYR A 41 7.70 3.20 -10.39
CA TYR A 41 7.08 2.33 -9.40
C TYR A 41 7.38 0.85 -9.68
N GLU A 42 7.24 0.41 -10.92
CA GLU A 42 7.54 -0.98 -11.33
C GLU A 42 9.01 -1.36 -11.09
N ALA A 43 9.94 -0.42 -11.27
CA ALA A 43 11.35 -0.62 -10.99
C ALA A 43 11.73 -0.46 -9.51
N SER A 44 10.83 0.02 -8.65
CA SER A 44 11.12 0.36 -7.24
C SER A 44 11.40 -0.87 -6.35
N GLU A 45 12.13 -0.66 -5.26
CA GLU A 45 12.32 -1.69 -4.22
C GLU A 45 10.99 -2.10 -3.56
N GLU A 46 10.02 -1.17 -3.48
CA GLU A 46 8.66 -1.45 -3.01
C GLU A 46 8.01 -2.54 -3.89
N TRP A 47 7.97 -2.31 -5.21
CA TRP A 47 7.37 -3.28 -6.13
C TRP A 47 8.13 -4.59 -6.22
N GLN A 48 9.46 -4.56 -6.19
CA GLN A 48 10.28 -5.78 -6.17
C GLN A 48 10.02 -6.64 -4.93
N ALA A 49 9.77 -6.01 -3.77
CA ALA A 49 9.36 -6.72 -2.56
C ALA A 49 7.90 -7.23 -2.67
N MET A 50 7.01 -6.40 -3.24
CA MET A 50 5.61 -6.77 -3.50
C MET A 50 5.50 -8.01 -4.40
N ARG A 51 6.29 -8.10 -5.48
CA ARG A 51 6.32 -9.27 -6.38
C ARG A 51 6.62 -10.58 -5.66
N LYS A 52 7.36 -10.57 -4.55
CA LYS A 52 7.70 -11.78 -3.79
C LYS A 52 6.54 -12.35 -2.98
N ILE A 53 5.51 -11.55 -2.72
CA ILE A 53 4.30 -11.95 -2.00
C ILE A 53 3.10 -12.15 -2.91
N LEU A 54 3.23 -11.87 -4.22
CA LEU A 54 2.21 -12.19 -5.22
C LEU A 54 2.06 -13.72 -5.37
N PRO A 55 0.86 -14.20 -5.70
CA PRO A 55 0.68 -15.58 -6.12
C PRO A 55 1.60 -15.97 -7.28
N HIS A 56 2.13 -17.18 -7.27
CA HIS A 56 3.05 -17.67 -8.32
C HIS A 56 2.40 -17.79 -9.70
N LYS A 57 1.09 -18.03 -9.74
CA LYS A 57 0.32 -18.11 -11.00
C LYS A 57 -0.40 -16.80 -11.22
N THR A 58 -0.21 -16.21 -12.39
CA THR A 58 -0.97 -15.05 -12.83
C THR A 58 -2.36 -15.47 -13.32
N GLY A 59 -3.30 -14.53 -13.23
CA GLY A 59 -4.70 -14.73 -13.61
C GLY A 59 -5.41 -13.38 -13.70
N ALA A 60 -6.69 -13.33 -13.32
CA ALA A 60 -7.45 -12.11 -13.22
C ALA A 60 -7.13 -11.39 -11.89
N ALA A 61 -6.77 -10.13 -11.96
CA ALA A 61 -6.50 -9.28 -10.81
C ALA A 61 -7.43 -8.06 -10.79
N LEU A 62 -7.92 -7.69 -9.61
CA LEU A 62 -8.58 -6.43 -9.35
C LEU A 62 -7.61 -5.51 -8.60
N ASP A 63 -7.30 -4.36 -9.18
CA ASP A 63 -6.61 -3.26 -8.49
C ASP A 63 -7.69 -2.35 -7.89
N LEU A 64 -7.83 -2.39 -6.57
CA LEU A 64 -8.89 -1.79 -5.79
C LEU A 64 -8.47 -0.38 -5.35
N GLY A 65 -9.22 0.66 -5.76
CA GLY A 65 -8.81 2.04 -5.54
C GLY A 65 -7.54 2.38 -6.33
N ALA A 66 -7.58 2.14 -7.64
CA ALA A 66 -6.40 2.16 -8.50
C ALA A 66 -5.75 3.54 -8.64
N GLY A 67 -6.44 4.63 -8.26
CA GLY A 67 -5.93 6.00 -8.33
C GLY A 67 -5.45 6.36 -9.73
N ARG A 68 -4.15 6.64 -9.89
CA ARG A 68 -3.52 6.94 -11.20
C ARG A 68 -3.13 5.70 -12.02
N GLY A 69 -3.38 4.48 -11.48
CA GLY A 69 -3.11 3.23 -12.19
C GLY A 69 -1.66 2.73 -12.13
N ILE A 70 -0.80 3.27 -11.27
CA ILE A 70 0.61 2.82 -11.19
C ILE A 70 0.71 1.35 -10.78
N SER A 71 -0.14 0.90 -9.84
CA SER A 71 -0.24 -0.49 -9.41
C SER A 71 -0.80 -1.37 -10.52
N SER A 72 -1.84 -0.90 -11.21
CA SER A 72 -2.43 -1.58 -12.37
C SER A 72 -1.40 -1.81 -13.46
N TYR A 73 -0.58 -0.78 -13.78
CA TYR A 73 0.53 -0.89 -14.73
C TYR A 73 1.51 -1.98 -14.30
N ALA A 74 1.97 -1.96 -13.06
CA ALA A 74 2.98 -2.90 -12.56
C ALA A 74 2.44 -4.35 -12.51
N LEU A 75 1.17 -4.55 -12.15
CA LEU A 75 0.48 -5.85 -12.20
C LEU A 75 0.37 -6.36 -13.64
N ALA A 76 -0.06 -5.52 -14.59
CA ALA A 76 -0.18 -5.89 -16.00
C ALA A 76 1.19 -6.24 -16.61
N LYS A 77 2.25 -5.49 -16.28
CA LYS A 77 3.65 -5.82 -16.66
C LYS A 77 4.12 -7.14 -16.07
N ALA A 78 3.61 -7.53 -14.90
CA ALA A 78 3.88 -8.81 -14.27
C ALA A 78 3.04 -9.97 -14.84
N GLY A 79 2.19 -9.73 -15.85
CA GLY A 79 1.42 -10.73 -16.57
C GLY A 79 0.01 -10.99 -16.05
N TRP A 80 -0.55 -10.11 -15.20
CA TRP A 80 -1.92 -10.20 -14.74
C TRP A 80 -2.90 -9.58 -15.74
N TYR A 81 -4.11 -10.13 -15.86
CA TYR A 81 -5.25 -9.47 -16.51
C TYR A 81 -5.89 -8.54 -15.48
N VAL A 82 -5.72 -7.23 -15.65
CA VAL A 82 -6.04 -6.26 -14.62
C VAL A 82 -7.34 -5.53 -14.89
N ASP A 83 -8.22 -5.54 -13.91
CA ASP A 83 -9.33 -4.61 -13.78
C ASP A 83 -8.94 -3.54 -12.75
N ALA A 84 -8.94 -2.28 -13.15
CA ALA A 84 -8.65 -1.12 -12.31
C ALA A 84 -9.96 -0.49 -11.83
N LEU A 85 -10.28 -0.64 -10.55
CA LEU A 85 -11.49 -0.06 -9.95
C LEU A 85 -11.14 1.28 -9.31
N GLU A 86 -11.80 2.35 -9.79
CA GLU A 86 -11.58 3.69 -9.29
C GLU A 86 -12.87 4.52 -9.38
N PRO A 87 -13.38 5.10 -8.28
CA PRO A 87 -14.59 5.93 -8.32
C PRO A 87 -14.37 7.32 -8.90
N ASP A 88 -13.17 7.92 -8.71
CA ASP A 88 -12.87 9.28 -9.17
C ASP A 88 -12.65 9.32 -10.68
N SER A 89 -13.34 10.24 -11.37
CA SER A 89 -13.21 10.43 -12.82
C SER A 89 -12.04 11.33 -13.22
N SER A 90 -11.33 11.92 -12.28
CA SER A 90 -10.24 12.89 -12.49
C SER A 90 -9.22 12.41 -13.53
N ALA A 91 -8.81 13.33 -14.39
CA ALA A 91 -7.71 13.11 -15.33
C ALA A 91 -6.30 13.25 -14.67
N VAL A 92 -6.26 13.67 -13.42
CA VAL A 92 -5.02 13.87 -12.63
C VAL A 92 -4.76 12.72 -11.67
N VAL A 93 -5.81 12.24 -10.98
CA VAL A 93 -5.66 11.27 -9.88
C VAL A 93 -6.61 10.07 -9.94
N GLY A 94 -7.48 9.99 -10.95
CA GLY A 94 -8.53 8.98 -11.06
C GLY A 94 -8.56 8.26 -12.42
N ARG A 95 -9.75 7.81 -12.84
CA ARG A 95 -9.95 7.02 -14.07
C ARG A 95 -9.40 7.69 -15.33
N GLY A 96 -9.56 9.01 -15.48
CA GLY A 96 -9.00 9.72 -16.62
C GLY A 96 -7.47 9.65 -16.67
N ALA A 97 -6.79 9.59 -15.53
CA ALA A 97 -5.34 9.34 -15.49
C ALA A 97 -5.02 7.89 -15.91
N ILE A 98 -5.82 6.91 -15.47
CA ILE A 98 -5.65 5.51 -15.88
C ILE A 98 -5.85 5.35 -17.39
N GLU A 99 -6.85 6.01 -17.98
CA GLU A 99 -7.08 6.00 -19.44
C GLU A 99 -5.85 6.50 -20.22
N GLN A 100 -5.25 7.59 -19.77
CA GLN A 100 -4.01 8.13 -20.35
C GLN A 100 -2.86 7.11 -20.22
N LEU A 101 -2.71 6.47 -19.06
CA LEU A 101 -1.68 5.46 -18.81
C LEU A 101 -1.87 4.21 -19.69
N VAL A 102 -3.10 3.73 -19.82
CA VAL A 102 -3.45 2.60 -20.70
C VAL A 102 -3.12 2.92 -22.15
N HIS A 103 -3.50 4.11 -22.62
CA HIS A 103 -3.19 4.56 -23.97
C HIS A 103 -1.67 4.64 -24.22
N ALA A 104 -0.92 5.21 -23.27
CA ALA A 104 0.52 5.38 -23.41
C ALA A 104 1.31 4.07 -23.29
N SER A 105 0.83 3.12 -22.48
CA SER A 105 1.53 1.84 -22.23
C SER A 105 1.09 0.71 -23.16
N ALA A 106 -0.07 0.80 -23.76
CA ALA A 106 -0.74 -0.26 -24.53
C ALA A 106 -0.92 -1.58 -23.73
N LEU A 107 -0.99 -1.50 -22.39
CA LEU A 107 -1.21 -2.68 -21.54
C LEU A 107 -2.71 -3.01 -21.44
N PRO A 108 -3.07 -4.30 -21.30
CA PRO A 108 -4.46 -4.75 -21.22
C PRO A 108 -5.04 -4.51 -19.82
N ILE A 109 -5.34 -3.28 -19.49
CA ILE A 109 -5.98 -2.86 -18.24
C ILE A 109 -7.39 -2.42 -18.57
N ARG A 110 -8.40 -3.02 -17.95
CA ARG A 110 -9.80 -2.63 -18.05
C ARG A 110 -10.18 -1.72 -16.89
N LEU A 111 -10.82 -0.60 -17.19
CA LEU A 111 -11.31 0.32 -16.18
C LEU A 111 -12.70 -0.07 -15.71
N LEU A 112 -12.90 0.01 -14.40
CA LEU A 112 -14.16 -0.15 -13.72
C LEU A 112 -14.46 1.11 -12.88
N GLU A 113 -15.71 1.57 -12.94
CA GLU A 113 -16.20 2.65 -12.09
C GLU A 113 -16.94 2.06 -10.89
N GLY A 114 -16.55 2.44 -9.67
CA GLY A 114 -17.24 2.00 -8.46
C GLY A 114 -16.42 2.16 -7.20
N PHE A 115 -17.09 1.96 -6.09
CA PHE A 115 -16.51 1.94 -4.76
C PHE A 115 -16.17 0.52 -4.30
N ALA A 116 -15.22 0.41 -3.39
CA ALA A 116 -14.77 -0.86 -2.83
C ALA A 116 -15.87 -1.61 -2.04
N GLU A 117 -16.88 -0.88 -1.57
CA GLU A 117 -18.05 -1.44 -0.87
C GLU A 117 -19.13 -2.00 -1.81
N GLN A 118 -19.00 -1.77 -3.12
CA GLN A 118 -19.92 -2.29 -4.14
C GLN A 118 -19.16 -2.51 -5.45
N ILE A 119 -18.39 -3.58 -5.52
CA ILE A 119 -17.52 -3.89 -6.66
C ILE A 119 -18.39 -4.36 -7.85
N PRO A 120 -18.32 -3.69 -9.04
CA PRO A 120 -19.12 -4.04 -10.22
C PRO A 120 -18.52 -5.24 -10.95
N ALA A 121 -18.39 -6.37 -10.27
CA ALA A 121 -17.87 -7.62 -10.80
C ALA A 121 -18.69 -8.82 -10.31
N LEU A 122 -18.61 -9.91 -11.06
CA LEU A 122 -19.26 -11.17 -10.72
C LEU A 122 -18.61 -11.79 -9.45
N HIS A 123 -19.35 -12.70 -8.82
CA HIS A 123 -18.80 -13.54 -7.77
C HIS A 123 -17.63 -14.36 -8.33
N GLU A 124 -16.58 -14.53 -7.53
CA GLU A 124 -15.45 -15.41 -7.83
C GLU A 124 -14.77 -15.10 -9.19
N ALA A 125 -14.65 -13.81 -9.50
CA ALA A 125 -14.06 -13.35 -10.75
C ALA A 125 -12.52 -13.31 -10.71
N TYR A 126 -11.91 -13.05 -9.53
CA TYR A 126 -10.49 -12.72 -9.43
C TYR A 126 -9.69 -13.74 -8.66
N ASP A 127 -8.46 -13.99 -9.14
CA ASP A 127 -7.43 -14.77 -8.47
C ASP A 127 -6.68 -13.92 -7.44
N LEU A 128 -6.59 -12.60 -7.71
CA LEU A 128 -5.96 -11.60 -6.86
C LEU A 128 -6.88 -10.35 -6.73
N VAL A 129 -7.08 -9.87 -5.51
CA VAL A 129 -7.51 -8.50 -5.25
C VAL A 129 -6.33 -7.79 -4.58
N TYR A 130 -5.89 -6.70 -5.18
CA TYR A 130 -4.79 -5.89 -4.67
C TYR A 130 -5.29 -4.49 -4.34
N GLY A 131 -4.81 -3.90 -3.25
CA GLY A 131 -5.06 -2.51 -2.90
C GLY A 131 -3.81 -1.87 -2.31
N ARG A 132 -3.48 -0.66 -2.74
CA ARG A 132 -2.37 0.11 -2.23
C ARG A 132 -2.88 1.40 -1.61
N GLN A 133 -2.79 1.52 -0.28
CA GLN A 133 -3.31 2.69 0.44
C GLN A 133 -4.81 2.92 0.17
N VAL A 134 -5.65 1.90 0.35
CA VAL A 134 -7.07 1.98 -0.01
C VAL A 134 -8.01 1.59 1.14
N MET A 135 -7.67 0.61 1.98
CA MET A 135 -8.61 0.14 3.03
C MET A 135 -8.97 1.23 4.04
N HIS A 136 -8.05 2.14 4.31
CA HIS A 136 -8.28 3.23 5.26
C HIS A 136 -9.26 4.28 4.73
N HIS A 137 -9.51 4.35 3.42
CA HIS A 137 -10.54 5.20 2.83
C HIS A 137 -11.95 4.59 2.89
N ALA A 138 -12.11 3.33 3.27
CA ALA A 138 -13.42 2.69 3.31
C ALA A 138 -14.39 3.43 4.24
N HIS A 139 -15.57 3.76 3.77
CA HIS A 139 -16.66 4.26 4.61
C HIS A 139 -17.14 3.17 5.57
N ASN A 140 -17.14 1.92 5.10
CA ASN A 140 -17.45 0.74 5.89
C ASN A 140 -16.46 -0.39 5.57
N LEU A 141 -15.43 -0.51 6.42
CA LEU A 141 -14.36 -1.49 6.25
C LEU A 141 -14.89 -2.94 6.18
N GLN A 142 -15.94 -3.29 6.93
CA GLN A 142 -16.51 -4.63 6.90
C GLN A 142 -17.21 -4.91 5.56
N THR A 143 -17.98 -3.95 5.05
CA THR A 143 -18.66 -4.07 3.73
C THR A 143 -17.64 -4.22 2.62
N MET A 144 -16.57 -3.42 2.62
CA MET A 144 -15.46 -3.56 1.68
C MET A 144 -14.84 -4.97 1.73
N CYS A 145 -14.52 -5.47 2.94
CA CYS A 145 -13.96 -6.81 3.09
C CYS A 145 -14.92 -7.91 2.61
N ASN A 146 -16.22 -7.77 2.81
CA ASN A 146 -17.23 -8.71 2.32
C ASN A 146 -17.25 -8.73 0.77
N GLU A 147 -17.20 -7.57 0.13
CA GLU A 147 -17.13 -7.45 -1.32
C GLU A 147 -15.85 -8.06 -1.89
N ILE A 148 -14.70 -7.84 -1.24
CA ILE A 148 -13.43 -8.49 -1.62
C ILE A 148 -13.59 -10.01 -1.61
N VAL A 149 -14.17 -10.58 -0.55
CA VAL A 149 -14.43 -12.04 -0.49
C VAL A 149 -15.40 -12.49 -1.57
N ARG A 150 -16.45 -11.71 -1.84
CA ARG A 150 -17.43 -12.04 -2.86
C ARG A 150 -16.78 -12.20 -4.24
N VAL A 151 -15.89 -11.27 -4.60
CA VAL A 151 -15.28 -11.26 -5.94
C VAL A 151 -14.04 -12.16 -6.07
N LEU A 152 -13.40 -12.54 -4.95
CA LEU A 152 -12.31 -13.50 -4.96
C LEU A 152 -12.79 -14.91 -5.24
N LYS A 153 -12.07 -15.64 -6.08
CA LYS A 153 -12.21 -17.09 -6.25
C LYS A 153 -11.86 -17.83 -4.95
N PRO A 154 -12.39 -19.05 -4.73
CA PRO A 154 -11.87 -19.94 -3.69
C PRO A 154 -10.34 -20.12 -3.85
N GLY A 155 -9.59 -19.95 -2.76
CA GLY A 155 -8.11 -19.94 -2.79
C GLY A 155 -7.48 -18.66 -3.33
N GLY A 156 -8.28 -17.69 -3.78
CA GLY A 156 -7.81 -16.38 -4.23
C GLY A 156 -7.19 -15.56 -3.10
N THR A 157 -6.28 -14.67 -3.47
CA THR A 157 -5.48 -13.90 -2.52
C THR A 157 -5.92 -12.43 -2.49
N PHE A 158 -6.06 -11.88 -1.31
CA PHE A 158 -6.16 -10.44 -1.07
C PHE A 158 -4.84 -9.91 -0.52
N ILE A 159 -4.34 -8.83 -1.12
CA ILE A 159 -3.15 -8.12 -0.64
C ILE A 159 -3.48 -6.64 -0.51
N ALA A 160 -3.38 -6.11 0.71
CA ALA A 160 -3.42 -4.68 0.97
C ALA A 160 -2.04 -4.20 1.41
N THR A 161 -1.55 -3.12 0.80
CA THR A 161 -0.23 -2.59 1.12
C THR A 161 -0.30 -1.14 1.60
N ARG A 162 0.56 -0.82 2.57
CA ARG A 162 0.78 0.55 3.06
C ARG A 162 -0.46 1.18 3.70
N GLU A 163 -1.25 0.39 4.42
CA GLU A 163 -2.42 0.88 5.13
C GLU A 163 -2.03 1.66 6.39
N HIS A 164 -2.64 2.81 6.58
CA HIS A 164 -2.37 3.67 7.73
C HIS A 164 -2.95 3.09 9.02
N VAL A 165 -2.11 2.91 10.04
CA VAL A 165 -2.49 2.34 11.33
C VAL A 165 -2.20 3.33 12.46
N ILE A 166 -3.19 3.50 13.34
CA ILE A 166 -3.08 4.23 14.61
C ILE A 166 -3.13 3.27 15.80
N SER A 167 -2.57 3.67 16.94
CA SER A 167 -2.60 2.86 18.16
C SER A 167 -3.91 3.02 18.92
N LYS A 168 -4.47 4.23 18.91
CA LYS A 168 -5.72 4.60 19.59
C LYS A 168 -6.49 5.59 18.73
N LYS A 169 -7.81 5.59 18.81
CA LYS A 169 -8.65 6.52 18.01
C LYS A 169 -8.32 8.00 18.22
N LYS A 170 -7.85 8.39 19.39
CA LYS A 170 -7.40 9.76 19.66
C LYS A 170 -6.17 10.18 18.87
N ASP A 171 -5.41 9.22 18.34
CA ASP A 171 -4.19 9.48 17.56
C ASP A 171 -4.52 9.88 16.11
N LEU A 172 -5.79 9.76 15.68
CA LEU A 172 -6.23 10.08 14.33
C LEU A 172 -5.93 11.54 13.96
N GLN A 173 -6.20 12.49 14.86
CA GLN A 173 -5.94 13.90 14.58
C GLN A 173 -4.44 14.15 14.35
N ALA A 174 -3.56 13.56 15.16
CA ALA A 174 -2.13 13.69 14.99
C ALA A 174 -1.65 13.09 13.64
N PHE A 175 -2.26 11.99 13.19
CA PHE A 175 -2.03 11.43 11.86
C PHE A 175 -2.47 12.40 10.76
N LEU A 176 -3.69 12.95 10.83
CA LEU A 176 -4.22 13.88 9.84
C LEU A 176 -3.36 15.16 9.74
N ASP A 177 -2.85 15.65 10.87
CA ASP A 177 -2.01 16.85 10.91
C ASP A 177 -0.57 16.59 10.40
N SER A 178 -0.16 15.34 10.27
CA SER A 178 1.22 14.98 9.90
C SER A 178 1.55 15.17 8.42
N HIS A 179 0.54 15.22 7.54
CA HIS A 179 0.76 15.27 6.10
C HIS A 179 -0.05 16.41 5.44
N PRO A 180 0.54 17.19 4.52
CA PRO A 180 -0.14 18.33 3.90
C PRO A 180 -1.42 17.93 3.15
N LEU A 181 -1.42 16.83 2.40
CA LEU A 181 -2.60 16.36 1.67
C LEU A 181 -3.75 15.97 2.59
N HIS A 182 -3.46 15.33 3.73
CA HIS A 182 -4.51 14.94 4.69
C HIS A 182 -5.26 16.16 5.24
N ARG A 183 -4.52 17.26 5.49
CA ARG A 183 -5.12 18.53 5.96
C ARG A 183 -5.97 19.21 4.91
N LEU A 184 -5.62 19.08 3.63
CA LEU A 184 -6.33 19.73 2.52
C LEU A 184 -7.57 18.93 2.09
N TYR A 185 -7.43 17.63 1.91
CA TYR A 185 -8.47 16.78 1.37
C TYR A 185 -9.58 16.49 2.39
N GLY A 186 -9.23 16.23 3.65
CA GLY A 186 -10.18 15.94 4.74
C GLY A 186 -10.92 14.60 4.63
N GLY A 187 -10.59 13.77 3.64
CA GLY A 187 -11.15 12.43 3.44
C GLY A 187 -10.27 11.29 3.93
N GLU A 188 -9.12 11.62 4.49
CA GLU A 188 -8.19 10.65 5.04
C GLU A 188 -8.65 10.07 6.36
N ASN A 189 -8.30 8.81 6.59
CA ASN A 189 -8.59 8.08 7.80
C ASN A 189 -7.46 7.11 8.15
N ALA A 190 -7.51 6.54 9.34
CA ALA A 190 -6.67 5.44 9.78
C ALA A 190 -7.41 4.61 10.81
N TYR A 191 -7.27 3.30 10.72
CA TYR A 191 -7.88 2.36 11.67
C TYR A 191 -6.84 1.83 12.66
N ILE A 192 -7.32 1.28 13.78
CA ILE A 192 -6.48 0.50 14.69
C ILE A 192 -6.21 -0.85 14.03
N LEU A 193 -4.99 -1.41 14.21
CA LEU A 193 -4.60 -2.69 13.61
C LEU A 193 -5.64 -3.80 13.84
N GLY A 194 -6.21 -3.88 15.04
CA GLY A 194 -7.26 -4.86 15.38
C GLY A 194 -8.57 -4.68 14.58
N GLU A 195 -8.88 -3.47 14.11
CA GLU A 195 -10.07 -3.22 13.28
C GLU A 195 -9.86 -3.81 11.87
N TYR A 196 -8.68 -3.62 11.26
CA TYR A 196 -8.33 -4.27 9.99
C TYR A 196 -8.37 -5.79 10.09
N LEU A 197 -7.64 -6.36 11.05
CA LEU A 197 -7.58 -7.81 11.24
C LEU A 197 -8.96 -8.41 11.55
N GLY A 198 -9.76 -7.70 12.36
CA GLY A 198 -11.13 -8.10 12.69
C GLY A 198 -12.07 -8.10 11.49
N ALA A 199 -12.00 -7.07 10.63
CA ALA A 199 -12.83 -6.98 9.43
C ALA A 199 -12.45 -8.06 8.40
N LEU A 200 -11.16 -8.29 8.18
CA LEU A 200 -10.66 -9.37 7.31
C LEU A 200 -11.12 -10.75 7.81
N ALA A 201 -10.94 -11.04 9.09
CA ALA A 201 -11.34 -12.34 9.66
C ALA A 201 -12.85 -12.56 9.63
N LYS A 202 -13.65 -11.54 9.97
CA LYS A 202 -15.13 -11.61 9.97
C LYS A 202 -15.71 -11.79 8.57
N SER A 203 -15.02 -11.30 7.52
CA SER A 203 -15.44 -11.53 6.13
C SER A 203 -15.16 -12.94 5.63
N GLY A 204 -14.37 -13.74 6.38
CA GLY A 204 -13.97 -15.10 5.98
C GLY A 204 -12.58 -15.18 5.35
N LEU A 205 -11.82 -14.08 5.30
CA LEU A 205 -10.43 -14.08 4.87
C LEU A 205 -9.53 -14.65 5.98
N HIS A 206 -8.62 -15.53 5.59
CA HIS A 206 -7.56 -16.01 6.46
C HIS A 206 -6.30 -15.14 6.27
N VAL A 207 -5.99 -14.31 7.24
CA VAL A 207 -4.80 -13.47 7.21
C VAL A 207 -3.56 -14.36 7.42
N THR A 208 -2.73 -14.44 6.39
CA THR A 208 -1.48 -15.24 6.42
C THR A 208 -0.29 -14.41 6.85
N GLN A 209 -0.31 -13.10 6.54
CA GLN A 209 0.75 -12.17 6.93
C GLN A 209 0.14 -10.82 7.32
N ALA A 210 0.65 -10.25 8.41
CA ALA A 210 0.44 -8.85 8.80
C ALA A 210 1.84 -8.24 8.99
N LEU A 211 2.28 -7.48 8.00
CA LEU A 211 3.64 -6.94 7.93
C LEU A 211 3.65 -5.52 8.49
N GLY A 212 4.39 -5.31 9.57
CA GLY A 212 4.55 -4.02 10.21
C GLY A 212 5.46 -3.04 9.45
N PRO A 213 5.64 -1.83 9.98
CA PRO A 213 6.42 -0.76 9.34
C PRO A 213 7.85 -1.18 8.97
N MET A 214 8.51 -1.91 9.87
CA MET A 214 9.90 -2.37 9.70
C MET A 214 10.01 -3.82 9.24
N ALA A 215 8.90 -4.54 9.07
CA ALA A 215 8.92 -5.93 8.63
C ALA A 215 9.25 -6.07 7.13
N THR A 216 9.02 -5.03 6.35
CA THR A 216 9.17 -5.07 4.89
C THR A 216 9.50 -3.70 4.30
N ILE A 217 10.30 -3.70 3.23
CA ILE A 217 10.58 -2.49 2.46
C ILE A 217 9.32 -1.90 1.82
N ILE A 218 8.27 -2.69 1.60
CA ILE A 218 6.98 -2.22 1.09
C ILE A 218 6.45 -1.07 1.96
N ASN A 219 6.53 -1.22 3.28
CA ASN A 219 6.04 -0.23 4.24
C ASN A 219 7.05 0.88 4.53
N TYR A 220 8.32 0.61 4.35
CA TYR A 220 9.41 1.53 4.66
C TYR A 220 9.81 2.44 3.49
N PHE A 221 9.52 2.04 2.25
CA PHE A 221 9.75 2.87 1.07
C PHE A 221 9.04 4.25 1.23
N PRO A 222 9.62 5.40 0.82
CA PRO A 222 10.71 5.57 -0.14
C PRO A 222 12.14 5.51 0.45
N ALA A 223 12.32 5.27 1.74
CA ALA A 223 13.65 5.04 2.27
C ALA A 223 14.27 3.78 1.68
N THR A 224 15.58 3.80 1.50
CA THR A 224 16.30 2.68 0.89
C THR A 224 16.42 1.48 1.83
N LYS A 225 16.73 0.31 1.28
CA LYS A 225 17.06 -0.87 2.10
C LYS A 225 18.20 -0.58 3.08
N GLN A 226 19.17 0.25 2.68
CA GLN A 226 20.28 0.62 3.55
C GLN A 226 19.81 1.49 4.72
N ASP A 227 18.91 2.44 4.49
CA ASP A 227 18.33 3.27 5.54
C ASP A 227 17.51 2.42 6.53
N TRP A 228 16.75 1.47 6.00
CA TRP A 228 16.01 0.50 6.80
C TRP A 228 16.94 -0.34 7.67
N LEU A 229 18.02 -0.91 7.10
CA LEU A 229 19.02 -1.65 7.85
C LEU A 229 19.65 -0.79 8.95
N ASN A 230 20.05 0.43 8.61
CA ASN A 230 20.62 1.37 9.59
C ASN A 230 19.66 1.61 10.75
N THR A 231 18.38 1.81 10.45
CA THR A 231 17.34 2.07 11.45
C THR A 231 17.15 0.88 12.40
N ILE A 232 16.95 -0.33 11.89
CA ILE A 232 16.71 -1.51 12.73
C ILE A 232 17.95 -1.96 13.51
N GLN A 233 19.15 -1.74 12.94
CA GLN A 233 20.42 -2.17 13.52
C GLN A 233 20.98 -1.17 14.54
N ALA A 234 20.60 0.11 14.50
CA ALA A 234 21.13 1.15 15.37
C ALA A 234 21.04 0.83 16.88
N PRO A 235 19.91 0.31 17.42
CA PRO A 235 19.80 -0.05 18.83
C PRO A 235 20.75 -1.19 19.21
N PHE A 236 20.94 -2.17 18.33
CA PHE A 236 21.89 -3.28 18.53
C PHE A 236 23.32 -2.78 18.53
N THR A 237 23.69 -1.98 17.54
CA THR A 237 25.01 -1.38 17.40
C THR A 237 25.37 -0.52 18.61
N ARG A 238 24.41 0.28 19.12
CA ARG A 238 24.59 1.10 20.32
C ARG A 238 24.86 0.25 21.56
N ARG A 239 24.20 -0.93 21.68
CA ARG A 239 24.32 -1.81 22.83
C ARG A 239 25.60 -2.66 22.83
N PHE A 240 25.99 -3.19 21.68
CA PHE A 240 27.07 -4.18 21.55
C PHE A 240 28.35 -3.63 20.89
N GLY A 241 28.30 -2.41 20.39
CA GLY A 241 29.41 -1.73 19.71
C GLY A 241 29.54 -2.09 18.23
N HIS A 242 30.18 -1.19 17.47
CA HIS A 242 30.30 -1.28 16.01
C HIS A 242 31.05 -2.54 15.52
N ARG A 243 32.05 -3.02 16.28
CA ARG A 243 32.83 -4.21 15.87
C ARG A 243 31.97 -5.47 15.85
N ILE A 244 31.21 -5.71 16.93
CA ILE A 244 30.31 -6.88 17.05
C ILE A 244 29.16 -6.75 16.04
N ALA A 245 28.53 -5.59 15.94
CA ALA A 245 27.46 -5.35 15.01
C ALA A 245 27.91 -5.64 13.55
N ARG A 246 29.06 -5.13 13.13
CA ARG A 246 29.61 -5.36 11.79
C ARG A 246 29.83 -6.85 11.47
N ILE A 247 30.18 -7.67 12.44
CA ILE A 247 30.36 -9.11 12.23
C ILE A 247 28.99 -9.80 12.11
N LEU A 248 28.12 -9.61 13.11
CA LEU A 248 26.86 -10.37 13.24
C LEU A 248 25.76 -9.90 12.27
N LEU A 249 25.83 -8.67 11.78
CA LEU A 249 24.82 -8.06 10.90
C LEU A 249 25.29 -7.97 9.44
N SER A 250 26.51 -8.44 9.14
CA SER A 250 27.04 -8.47 7.75
C SER A 250 26.32 -9.54 6.92
N ASP A 251 26.18 -9.28 5.62
CA ASP A 251 25.55 -10.24 4.68
C ASP A 251 26.31 -11.57 4.57
N VAL A 252 27.57 -11.61 5.00
CA VAL A 252 28.40 -12.82 5.04
C VAL A 252 28.09 -13.70 6.24
N PHE A 253 27.48 -13.13 7.29
CA PHE A 253 27.15 -13.91 8.50
C PHE A 253 25.86 -14.72 8.29
N PRO A 254 25.88 -16.05 8.43
CA PRO A 254 24.75 -16.92 8.06
C PRO A 254 23.42 -16.59 8.75
N TRP A 255 23.47 -16.00 9.94
CA TRP A 255 22.29 -15.67 10.75
C TRP A 255 21.88 -14.20 10.69
N SER A 256 22.56 -13.39 9.87
CA SER A 256 22.28 -11.94 9.77
C SER A 256 20.83 -11.65 9.38
N GLY A 257 20.26 -12.43 8.48
CA GLY A 257 18.85 -12.33 8.10
C GLY A 257 17.88 -12.57 9.26
N VAL A 258 18.14 -13.59 10.08
CA VAL A 258 17.34 -13.91 11.26
C VAL A 258 17.45 -12.79 12.30
N ILE A 259 18.66 -12.29 12.54
CA ILE A 259 18.90 -11.19 13.46
C ILE A 259 18.19 -9.92 12.99
N ASN A 260 18.32 -9.56 11.71
CA ASN A 260 17.65 -8.40 11.14
C ASN A 260 16.12 -8.52 11.21
N HIS A 261 15.58 -9.71 10.95
CA HIS A 261 14.14 -9.98 11.11
C HIS A 261 13.68 -9.77 12.57
N TYR A 262 14.42 -10.31 13.54
CA TYR A 262 14.12 -10.10 14.95
C TYR A 262 14.20 -8.61 15.36
N LEU A 263 15.20 -7.89 14.86
CA LEU A 263 15.35 -6.46 15.14
C LEU A 263 14.21 -5.64 14.53
N ALA A 264 13.78 -6.00 13.33
CA ALA A 264 12.62 -5.37 12.67
C ALA A 264 11.33 -5.60 13.47
N MET A 265 11.02 -6.84 13.85
CA MET A 265 9.87 -7.14 14.71
C MET A 265 9.90 -6.38 16.04
N ARG A 266 11.08 -6.26 16.65
CA ARG A 266 11.23 -5.50 17.90
C ARG A 266 11.03 -4.00 17.69
N ALA A 267 11.42 -3.46 16.54
CA ALA A 267 11.17 -2.07 16.17
C ALA A 267 9.66 -1.83 15.97
N ASP A 268 8.99 -2.70 15.22
CA ASP A 268 7.54 -2.63 14.98
C ASP A 268 6.72 -2.64 16.27
N ASN A 269 7.07 -3.54 17.22
CA ASN A 269 6.38 -3.64 18.51
C ASN A 269 6.50 -2.37 19.37
N LYS A 270 7.49 -1.53 19.10
CA LYS A 270 7.72 -0.26 19.82
C LYS A 270 7.19 0.95 19.07
N ASP A 271 6.95 0.81 17.79
CA ASP A 271 6.48 1.90 16.96
C ASP A 271 5.02 2.22 17.30
N GLN A 272 4.81 3.45 17.79
CA GLN A 272 3.49 4.00 18.10
C GLN A 272 3.18 5.21 17.21
N THR A 273 3.97 5.44 16.17
CA THR A 273 3.79 6.56 15.25
C THR A 273 2.38 6.52 14.64
N PRO A 274 1.58 7.58 14.79
CA PRO A 274 0.27 7.65 14.15
C PRO A 274 0.42 7.62 12.62
N GLY A 275 -0.35 6.74 11.96
CA GLY A 275 -0.28 6.58 10.51
C GLY A 275 0.86 5.68 10.00
N ARG A 276 1.56 4.96 10.91
CA ARG A 276 2.53 3.96 10.49
C ARG A 276 1.91 2.92 9.56
N LEU A 277 2.71 2.44 8.61
CA LEU A 277 2.21 1.63 7.51
C LEU A 277 2.23 0.14 7.83
N TYR A 278 1.15 -0.54 7.49
CA TYR A 278 1.01 -1.99 7.55
C TYR A 278 0.60 -2.55 6.21
N SER A 279 1.01 -3.79 5.93
CA SER A 279 0.55 -4.55 4.76
C SER A 279 -0.03 -5.89 5.21
N PHE A 280 -1.08 -6.33 4.51
CA PHE A 280 -1.80 -7.56 4.84
C PHE A 280 -1.83 -8.49 3.63
N VAL A 281 -1.58 -9.77 3.87
CA VAL A 281 -1.83 -10.85 2.90
C VAL A 281 -2.86 -11.78 3.50
N ALA A 282 -3.93 -12.01 2.78
CA ALA A 282 -5.01 -12.89 3.23
C ALA A 282 -5.52 -13.76 2.07
N VAL A 283 -6.06 -14.92 2.39
CA VAL A 283 -6.55 -15.90 1.40
C VAL A 283 -8.01 -16.22 1.70
N LYS A 284 -8.84 -16.26 0.64
CA LYS A 284 -10.19 -16.81 0.71
C LYS A 284 -10.08 -18.32 0.81
N LYS A 285 -10.57 -18.91 1.92
CA LYS A 285 -10.55 -20.37 2.08
C LYS A 285 -11.32 -21.06 0.93
N SER A 286 -10.77 -22.15 0.45
CA SER A 286 -11.53 -23.08 -0.37
C SER A 286 -12.62 -23.73 0.49
N PRO A 287 -13.80 -24.01 -0.08
CA PRO A 287 -14.88 -24.69 0.63
C PRO A 287 -14.48 -26.06 1.13
#